data_5cddcf794802b7223ba1169b2eb6f5e0
#
_entry.id   5cddcf794802b7223ba1169b2eb6f5e0
#
_cell.length_a   1.000
_cell.length_b   1.000
_cell.length_c   1.000
_cell.angle_alpha   90.00
_cell.angle_beta   90.00
_cell.angle_gamma   90.00
#
_symmetry.space_group_name_H-M   'P 1'
#
loop_
_entity.id
_entity.type
_entity.pdbx_description
1 polymer ?
#
loop_
_entity_poly.entity_id
_entity_poly.type
_entity_poly.pdbx_seq_one_letter_code
_entity_poly.pdbx_strand_id
1 'polypeptide(L)'
;AYLKIAEGCNRFCSYCAIPLITGRFTSRPKEDILEEVRWLVSQGVKEFNVIAQDLSSYGLDLYGEHQLAQLVDEMAQITGVEWIRLHYTYPTDFPYDLLPVMAKHKNVCKYMDIALQHCSDNMLKKMHRHITRQEQDAVIARIRKEVPGICIRTTLLVGHPGETEEDFNQLCE
;
A
#
# COMPACT_ATOMS: atom_id res chain seq x y z
N ALA A 1 3.47 -15.96 6.87
CA ALA A 1 2.26 -16.19 6.05
C ALA A 1 1.93 -14.98 5.22
N TYR A 2 1.24 -15.18 4.10
CA TYR A 2 0.54 -14.10 3.39
C TYR A 2 -0.85 -13.93 4.00
N LEU A 3 -1.17 -12.71 4.38
CA LEU A 3 -2.45 -12.35 4.99
C LEU A 3 -3.20 -11.40 4.06
N LYS A 4 -4.18 -11.91 3.35
CA LYS A 4 -5.00 -11.13 2.43
C LYS A 4 -6.12 -10.44 3.20
N ILE A 5 -6.12 -9.09 3.18
CA ILE A 5 -7.08 -8.28 3.94
C ILE A 5 -8.21 -7.68 3.08
N ALA A 6 -8.04 -7.68 1.76
CA ALA A 6 -9.06 -7.22 0.82
C ALA A 6 -8.85 -7.84 -0.56
N GLU A 7 -9.89 -7.77 -1.41
CA GLU A 7 -9.90 -8.23 -2.80
C GLU A 7 -10.37 -7.09 -3.72
N GLY A 8 -9.93 -7.10 -4.99
CA GLY A 8 -10.35 -6.13 -6.00
C GLY A 8 -9.67 -4.77 -5.88
N CYS A 9 -10.00 -3.85 -6.79
CA CYS A 9 -9.41 -2.52 -6.84
C CYS A 9 -10.34 -1.52 -7.53
N ASN A 10 -10.42 -0.28 -6.99
CA ASN A 10 -11.22 0.81 -7.53
C ASN A 10 -10.39 1.88 -8.27
N ARG A 11 -9.08 1.67 -8.50
CA ARG A 11 -8.20 2.71 -9.06
C ARG A 11 -8.32 2.88 -10.57
N PHE A 12 -8.73 1.87 -11.32
CA PHE A 12 -8.94 1.91 -12.76
C PHE A 12 -7.78 2.50 -13.57
N CYS A 13 -6.54 2.17 -13.19
CA CYS A 13 -5.36 2.57 -13.95
C CYS A 13 -5.44 2.03 -15.38
N SER A 14 -5.10 2.84 -16.39
CA SER A 14 -5.33 2.53 -17.82
C SER A 14 -4.62 1.27 -18.33
N TYR A 15 -3.56 0.84 -17.65
CA TYR A 15 -2.76 -0.35 -17.98
C TYR A 15 -3.17 -1.60 -17.19
N CYS A 16 -4.17 -1.52 -16.30
CA CYS A 16 -4.44 -2.55 -15.31
C CYS A 16 -5.81 -3.22 -15.54
N ALA A 17 -5.81 -4.56 -15.65
CA ALA A 17 -7.02 -5.36 -15.82
C ALA A 17 -7.62 -5.86 -14.48
N ILE A 18 -6.99 -5.58 -13.34
CA ILE A 18 -7.44 -6.08 -12.03
C ILE A 18 -8.92 -5.77 -11.75
N PRO A 19 -9.43 -4.54 -11.95
CA PRO A 19 -10.85 -4.26 -11.69
C PRO A 19 -11.82 -5.09 -12.55
N LEU A 20 -11.37 -5.53 -13.73
CA LEU A 20 -12.16 -6.39 -14.63
C LEU A 20 -12.10 -7.86 -14.23
N ILE A 21 -11.01 -8.30 -13.61
CA ILE A 21 -10.75 -9.71 -13.24
C ILE A 21 -11.32 -10.01 -11.85
N THR A 22 -11.03 -9.15 -10.86
CA THR A 22 -11.36 -9.38 -9.44
C THR A 22 -12.52 -8.52 -8.94
N GLY A 23 -13.00 -7.58 -9.78
CA GLY A 23 -14.10 -6.69 -9.42
C GLY A 23 -13.68 -5.50 -8.54
N ARG A 24 -14.69 -4.90 -7.92
CA ARG A 24 -14.51 -3.75 -7.03
C ARG A 24 -13.82 -4.15 -5.74
N PHE A 25 -13.16 -3.18 -5.12
CA PHE A 25 -12.50 -3.35 -3.83
C PHE A 25 -13.50 -3.77 -2.75
N THR A 26 -13.15 -4.83 -2.02
CA THR A 26 -13.94 -5.39 -0.92
C THR A 26 -13.03 -5.76 0.23
N SER A 27 -13.17 -5.08 1.36
CA SER A 27 -12.42 -5.33 2.59
C SER A 27 -12.95 -6.59 3.31
N ARG A 28 -12.05 -7.32 3.94
CA ARG A 28 -12.42 -8.32 4.95
C ARG A 28 -12.69 -7.62 6.29
N PRO A 29 -13.65 -8.09 7.11
CA PRO A 29 -13.86 -7.59 8.46
C PRO A 29 -12.57 -7.67 9.28
N LYS A 30 -12.30 -6.63 10.06
CA LYS A 30 -11.07 -6.54 10.88
C LYS A 30 -11.01 -7.67 11.91
N GLU A 31 -12.14 -8.01 12.51
CA GLU A 31 -12.29 -9.06 13.50
C GLU A 31 -11.87 -10.43 12.93
N ASP A 32 -12.31 -10.76 11.72
CA ASP A 32 -11.97 -12.02 11.03
C ASP A 32 -10.47 -12.10 10.74
N ILE A 33 -9.86 -10.97 10.33
CA ILE A 33 -8.42 -10.90 10.07
C ILE A 33 -7.63 -11.10 11.36
N LEU A 34 -8.02 -10.45 12.46
CA LEU A 34 -7.35 -10.58 13.76
C LEU A 34 -7.50 -11.98 14.35
N GLU A 35 -8.65 -12.64 14.14
CA GLU A 35 -8.86 -14.04 14.54
C GLU A 35 -7.93 -14.96 13.75
N GLU A 36 -7.83 -14.80 12.42
CA GLU A 36 -6.91 -15.55 11.58
C GLU A 36 -5.45 -15.35 12.02
N VAL A 37 -5.05 -14.13 12.33
CA VAL A 37 -3.70 -13.84 12.83
C VAL A 37 -3.42 -14.59 14.13
N ARG A 38 -4.34 -14.57 15.11
CA ARG A 38 -4.17 -15.31 16.37
C ARG A 38 -4.09 -16.82 16.14
N TRP A 39 -4.92 -17.34 15.25
CA TRP A 39 -4.87 -18.76 14.88
C TRP A 39 -3.52 -19.12 14.22
N LEU A 40 -3.05 -18.33 13.26
CA LEU A 40 -1.77 -18.56 12.58
C LEU A 40 -0.59 -18.48 13.57
N VAL A 41 -0.61 -17.54 14.51
CA VAL A 41 0.38 -17.46 15.59
C VAL A 41 0.38 -18.74 16.44
N SER A 42 -0.80 -19.29 16.76
CA SER A 42 -0.90 -20.57 17.49
C SER A 42 -0.32 -21.76 16.72
N GLN A 43 -0.22 -21.64 15.39
CA GLN A 43 0.44 -22.63 14.51
C GLN A 43 1.96 -22.33 14.32
N GLY A 44 2.50 -21.35 15.02
CA GLY A 44 3.92 -20.99 14.96
C GLY A 44 4.30 -19.97 13.89
N VAL A 45 3.33 -19.34 13.21
CA VAL A 45 3.61 -18.26 12.24
C VAL A 45 4.03 -17.00 12.99
N LYS A 46 5.13 -16.37 12.55
CA LYS A 46 5.74 -15.21 13.18
C LYS A 46 5.74 -13.98 12.28
N GLU A 47 5.80 -14.17 10.96
CA GLU A 47 5.80 -13.08 9.97
C GLU A 47 4.52 -13.07 9.15
N PHE A 48 3.93 -11.88 9.01
CA PHE A 48 2.73 -11.62 8.25
C PHE A 48 3.01 -10.64 7.13
N ASN A 49 2.93 -11.13 5.89
CA ASN A 49 2.97 -10.31 4.69
C ASN A 49 1.53 -9.90 4.37
N VAL A 50 1.14 -8.71 4.78
CA VAL A 50 -0.20 -8.16 4.58
C VAL A 50 -0.35 -7.73 3.14
N ILE A 51 -1.33 -8.29 2.44
CA ILE A 51 -1.54 -8.10 1.00
C ILE A 51 -2.97 -7.70 0.65
N ALA A 52 -3.09 -6.86 -0.37
CA ALA A 52 -4.29 -6.56 -1.15
C ALA A 52 -3.82 -5.98 -2.50
N GLN A 53 -4.73 -5.71 -3.42
CA GLN A 53 -4.40 -4.97 -4.64
C GLN A 53 -4.17 -3.47 -4.35
N ASP A 54 -4.75 -2.95 -3.27
CA ASP A 54 -4.54 -1.59 -2.76
C ASP A 54 -4.78 -1.55 -1.24
N LEU A 55 -3.73 -1.66 -0.44
CA LEU A 55 -3.85 -1.58 1.03
C LEU A 55 -4.37 -0.22 1.50
N SER A 56 -4.09 0.86 0.73
CA SER A 56 -4.47 2.22 1.13
C SER A 56 -5.98 2.40 1.26
N SER A 57 -6.77 1.61 0.53
CA SER A 57 -8.23 1.68 0.53
C SER A 57 -8.91 0.82 1.60
N TYR A 58 -8.14 0.07 2.41
CA TYR A 58 -8.73 -0.85 3.39
C TYR A 58 -9.66 -0.13 4.38
N GLY A 59 -10.87 -0.65 4.48
CA GLY A 59 -11.90 -0.18 5.41
C GLY A 59 -12.89 0.82 4.82
N LEU A 60 -12.55 1.52 3.72
CA LEU A 60 -13.41 2.55 3.14
C LEU A 60 -14.81 2.02 2.75
N ASP A 61 -14.88 0.83 2.18
CA ASP A 61 -16.12 0.20 1.73
C ASP A 61 -16.95 -0.37 2.89
N LEU A 62 -16.28 -0.84 3.95
CA LEU A 62 -16.93 -1.56 5.04
C LEU A 62 -17.26 -0.65 6.23
N TYR A 63 -16.39 0.33 6.53
CA TYR A 63 -16.49 1.21 7.70
C TYR A 63 -16.71 2.70 7.35
N GLY A 64 -16.58 3.07 6.06
CA GLY A 64 -16.66 4.47 5.61
C GLY A 64 -15.42 5.31 5.88
N GLU A 65 -14.35 4.70 6.40
CA GLU A 65 -13.07 5.36 6.71
C GLU A 65 -11.88 4.41 6.53
N HIS A 66 -10.68 4.96 6.43
CA HIS A 66 -9.45 4.15 6.37
C HIS A 66 -9.22 3.43 7.71
N GLN A 67 -9.02 2.12 7.66
CA GLN A 67 -8.82 1.28 8.85
C GLN A 67 -7.48 0.54 8.86
N LEU A 68 -6.60 0.79 7.87
CA LEU A 68 -5.32 0.08 7.78
C LEU A 68 -4.43 0.32 9.00
N ALA A 69 -4.32 1.57 9.44
CA ALA A 69 -3.51 1.94 10.59
C ALA A 69 -3.99 1.25 11.87
N GLN A 70 -5.29 1.24 12.11
CA GLN A 70 -5.89 0.59 13.26
C GLN A 70 -5.68 -0.93 13.21
N LEU A 71 -5.91 -1.57 12.05
CA LEU A 71 -5.67 -3.00 11.87
C LEU A 71 -4.22 -3.36 12.18
N VAL A 72 -3.26 -2.61 11.64
CA VAL A 72 -1.82 -2.86 11.86
C VAL A 72 -1.43 -2.64 13.33
N ASP A 73 -1.97 -1.60 14.00
CA ASP A 73 -1.73 -1.35 15.43
C ASP A 73 -2.25 -2.51 16.29
N GLU A 74 -3.45 -3.01 16.00
CA GLU A 74 -4.04 -4.16 16.71
C GLU A 74 -3.27 -5.47 16.44
N MET A 75 -2.89 -5.73 15.18
CA MET A 75 -2.06 -6.89 14.83
C MET A 75 -0.70 -6.86 15.56
N ALA A 76 -0.07 -5.69 15.64
CA ALA A 76 1.24 -5.52 16.28
C ALA A 76 1.22 -5.80 17.79
N GLN A 77 0.05 -5.73 18.42
CA GLN A 77 -0.14 -6.01 19.85
C GLN A 77 -0.42 -7.49 20.14
N ILE A 78 -0.64 -8.31 19.12
CA ILE A 78 -0.86 -9.75 19.31
C ILE A 78 0.46 -10.41 19.70
N THR A 79 0.50 -11.04 20.89
CA THR A 79 1.67 -11.77 21.36
C THR A 79 2.03 -12.89 20.38
N GLY A 80 3.29 -12.97 19.96
CA GLY A 80 3.79 -13.95 19.00
C GLY A 80 3.88 -13.42 17.56
N VAL A 81 3.33 -12.25 17.24
CA VAL A 81 3.57 -11.54 15.98
C VAL A 81 4.93 -10.86 16.07
N GLU A 82 5.90 -11.38 15.34
CA GLU A 82 7.26 -10.83 15.35
C GLU A 82 7.50 -9.83 14.21
N TRP A 83 6.84 -10.02 13.04
CA TRP A 83 7.08 -9.17 11.87
C TRP A 83 5.78 -8.97 11.07
N ILE A 84 5.46 -7.70 10.76
CA ILE A 84 4.37 -7.29 9.89
C ILE A 84 4.96 -6.50 8.73
N ARG A 85 4.76 -6.96 7.51
CA ARG A 85 5.21 -6.32 6.28
C ARG A 85 4.01 -5.96 5.41
N LEU A 86 3.97 -4.71 4.95
CA LEU A 86 2.86 -4.18 4.14
C LEU A 86 3.26 -4.13 2.67
N HIS A 87 2.38 -4.60 1.78
CA HIS A 87 2.60 -4.65 0.35
C HIS A 87 1.49 -3.94 -0.42
N TYR A 88 1.87 -3.24 -1.53
CA TYR A 88 0.93 -2.64 -2.47
C TYR A 88 0.12 -1.48 -1.92
N THR A 89 0.81 -0.45 -1.41
CA THR A 89 0.19 0.84 -1.11
C THR A 89 0.10 1.71 -2.36
N TYR A 90 -0.89 2.59 -2.38
CA TYR A 90 -1.10 3.53 -3.47
C TYR A 90 -0.74 4.96 -3.00
N PRO A 91 -0.09 5.78 -3.85
CA PRO A 91 0.36 7.11 -3.42
C PRO A 91 -0.77 8.14 -3.26
N THR A 92 -1.85 8.03 -4.07
CA THR A 92 -3.04 8.89 -3.93
C THR A 92 -3.87 8.42 -2.73
N ASP A 93 -4.38 9.35 -1.93
CA ASP A 93 -5.12 9.06 -0.69
C ASP A 93 -4.31 8.18 0.28
N PHE A 94 -3.01 8.46 0.38
CA PHE A 94 -2.10 7.69 1.23
C PHE A 94 -2.53 7.78 2.70
N PRO A 95 -2.67 6.65 3.41
CA PRO A 95 -3.10 6.61 4.81
C PRO A 95 -1.96 7.07 5.75
N TYR A 96 -1.82 8.36 5.93
CA TYR A 96 -0.74 8.94 6.73
C TYR A 96 -0.77 8.56 8.21
N ASP A 97 -1.93 8.18 8.74
CA ASP A 97 -2.12 7.65 10.09
C ASP A 97 -1.39 6.30 10.31
N LEU A 98 -1.01 5.62 9.24
CA LEU A 98 -0.17 4.43 9.29
C LEU A 98 1.27 4.73 9.74
N LEU A 99 1.83 5.91 9.40
CA LEU A 99 3.23 6.22 9.67
C LEU A 99 3.58 6.26 11.16
N PRO A 100 2.77 6.89 12.05
CA PRO A 100 2.96 6.79 13.50
C PRO A 100 2.93 5.34 14.02
N VAL A 101 2.08 4.49 13.48
CA VAL A 101 2.00 3.07 13.87
C VAL A 101 3.28 2.34 13.50
N MET A 102 3.81 2.56 12.28
CA MET A 102 5.08 1.99 11.83
C MET A 102 6.28 2.49 12.66
N ALA A 103 6.24 3.73 13.10
CA ALA A 103 7.30 4.30 13.95
C ALA A 103 7.25 3.75 15.39
N LYS A 104 6.04 3.51 15.92
CA LYS A 104 5.76 3.04 17.28
C LYS A 104 6.14 1.58 17.48
N HIS A 105 5.77 0.70 16.56
CA HIS A 105 5.89 -0.74 16.74
C HIS A 105 7.17 -1.31 16.11
N LYS A 106 7.99 -1.98 16.90
CA LYS A 106 9.25 -2.59 16.44
C LYS A 106 9.04 -3.80 15.52
N ASN A 107 7.91 -4.46 15.65
CA ASN A 107 7.51 -5.61 14.83
C ASN A 107 6.79 -5.22 13.53
N VAL A 108 6.48 -3.93 13.32
CA VAL A 108 6.08 -3.43 12.01
C VAL A 108 7.33 -3.07 11.21
N CYS A 109 7.56 -3.75 10.09
CA CYS A 109 8.74 -3.55 9.27
C CYS A 109 8.79 -2.11 8.76
N LYS A 110 9.96 -1.47 8.90
CA LYS A 110 10.23 -0.17 8.26
C LYS A 110 10.44 -0.37 6.76
N TYR A 111 9.38 -0.76 6.08
CA TYR A 111 9.34 -1.10 4.67
C TYR A 111 8.01 -0.64 4.09
N MET A 112 8.07 0.08 2.98
CA MET A 112 6.90 0.56 2.25
C MET A 112 7.01 0.14 0.79
N ASP A 113 6.04 -0.64 0.31
CA ASP A 113 5.88 -0.96 -1.10
C ASP A 113 4.81 -0.03 -1.68
N ILE A 114 5.25 0.99 -2.42
CA ILE A 114 4.39 2.03 -2.98
C ILE A 114 4.55 2.11 -4.50
N ALA A 115 3.49 1.79 -5.23
CA ALA A 115 3.52 1.73 -6.69
C ALA A 115 3.41 3.13 -7.31
N LEU A 116 4.55 3.79 -7.57
CA LEU A 116 4.61 5.12 -8.21
C LEU A 116 4.28 5.05 -9.71
N GLN A 117 4.77 4.03 -10.40
CA GLN A 117 4.63 3.73 -11.81
C GLN A 117 5.40 4.68 -12.73
N HIS A 118 5.23 5.98 -12.57
CA HIS A 118 5.91 7.04 -13.32
C HIS A 118 6.01 8.31 -12.50
N CYS A 119 6.83 9.30 -12.93
CA CYS A 119 6.91 10.61 -12.29
C CYS A 119 6.53 11.78 -13.21
N SER A 120 6.48 11.60 -14.54
CA SER A 120 6.00 12.65 -15.45
C SER A 120 4.49 12.86 -15.29
N ASP A 121 4.06 14.11 -15.10
CA ASP A 121 2.63 14.45 -14.97
C ASP A 121 1.83 14.08 -16.21
N ASN A 122 2.43 14.15 -17.41
CA ASN A 122 1.81 13.69 -18.66
C ASN A 122 1.47 12.19 -18.56
N MET A 123 2.43 11.39 -18.11
CA MET A 123 2.26 9.94 -17.99
C MET A 123 1.33 9.56 -16.84
N LEU A 124 1.46 10.18 -15.68
CA LEU A 124 0.57 9.96 -14.54
C LEU A 124 -0.90 10.21 -14.92
N LYS A 125 -1.17 11.28 -15.69
CA LYS A 125 -2.50 11.56 -16.23
C LYS A 125 -2.99 10.49 -17.21
N LYS A 126 -2.15 10.07 -18.18
CA LYS A 126 -2.48 9.01 -19.15
C LYS A 126 -2.70 7.65 -18.49
N MET A 127 -1.95 7.37 -17.43
CA MET A 127 -2.08 6.16 -16.61
C MET A 127 -3.27 6.20 -15.66
N HIS A 128 -4.03 7.29 -15.56
CA HIS A 128 -5.12 7.52 -14.61
C HIS A 128 -4.67 7.37 -13.15
N ARG A 129 -3.50 7.94 -12.82
CA ARG A 129 -2.94 7.82 -11.45
C ARG A 129 -3.52 8.83 -10.46
N HIS A 130 -4.16 9.91 -10.94
CA HIS A 130 -4.77 10.96 -10.13
C HIS A 130 -3.83 11.56 -9.08
N ILE A 131 -2.57 11.72 -9.42
CA ILE A 131 -1.51 12.31 -8.62
C ILE A 131 -0.50 12.98 -9.53
N THR A 132 0.14 14.05 -9.06
CA THR A 132 1.22 14.76 -9.74
C THR A 132 2.59 14.31 -9.20
N ARG A 133 3.68 14.65 -9.93
CA ARG A 133 5.06 14.46 -9.46
C ARG A 133 5.28 15.14 -8.10
N GLN A 134 4.84 16.39 -7.98
CA GLN A 134 5.00 17.14 -6.73
C GLN A 134 4.32 16.47 -5.54
N GLU A 135 3.13 15.93 -5.73
CA GLU A 135 2.41 15.19 -4.69
C GLU A 135 3.10 13.87 -4.35
N GLN A 136 3.63 13.13 -5.35
CA GLN A 136 4.43 11.92 -5.08
C GLN A 136 5.68 12.24 -4.26
N ASP A 137 6.41 13.30 -4.62
CA ASP A 137 7.60 13.74 -3.89
C ASP A 137 7.25 14.11 -2.45
N ALA A 138 6.12 14.80 -2.23
CA ALA A 138 5.63 15.15 -0.90
C ALA A 138 5.29 13.90 -0.06
N VAL A 139 4.65 12.89 -0.66
CA VAL A 139 4.35 11.61 0.01
C VAL A 139 5.64 10.92 0.44
N ILE A 140 6.62 10.78 -0.48
CA ILE A 140 7.90 10.13 -0.20
C ILE A 140 8.67 10.88 0.90
N ALA A 141 8.74 12.21 0.79
CA ALA A 141 9.43 13.05 1.78
C ALA A 141 8.81 12.90 3.18
N ARG A 142 7.47 12.85 3.26
CA ARG A 142 6.75 12.67 4.51
C ARG A 142 6.98 11.28 5.09
N ILE A 143 6.92 10.22 4.29
CA ILE A 143 7.21 8.84 4.73
C ILE A 143 8.62 8.77 5.34
N ARG A 144 9.64 9.30 4.66
CA ARG A 144 11.03 9.29 5.15
C ARG A 144 11.24 10.11 6.41
N LYS A 145 10.50 11.22 6.55
CA LYS A 145 10.56 12.09 7.73
C LYS A 145 9.94 11.43 8.96
N GLU A 146 8.75 10.83 8.81
CA GLU A 146 7.97 10.28 9.93
C GLU A 146 8.43 8.87 10.33
N VAL A 147 9.05 8.11 9.41
CA VAL A 147 9.60 6.77 9.68
C VAL A 147 11.08 6.73 9.30
N PRO A 148 11.99 7.26 10.13
CA PRO A 148 13.41 7.28 9.83
C PRO A 148 13.99 5.87 9.58
N GLY A 149 14.79 5.74 8.51
CA GLY A 149 15.39 4.47 8.09
C GLY A 149 14.46 3.53 7.33
N ILE A 150 13.28 4.01 6.89
CA ILE A 150 12.37 3.21 6.07
C ILE A 150 12.99 2.86 4.70
N CYS A 151 12.86 1.61 4.31
CA CYS A 151 13.14 1.14 2.95
C CYS A 151 11.88 1.32 2.09
N ILE A 152 11.99 2.09 1.01
CA ILE A 152 10.91 2.26 0.04
C ILE A 152 11.20 1.39 -1.19
N ARG A 153 10.30 0.49 -1.50
CA ARG A 153 10.28 -0.25 -2.76
C ARG A 153 9.20 0.34 -3.66
N THR A 154 9.50 0.49 -4.93
CA THR A 154 8.53 0.92 -5.94
C THR A 154 8.58 0.04 -7.19
N THR A 155 7.57 0.20 -8.04
CA THR A 155 7.53 -0.32 -9.40
C THR A 155 7.43 0.88 -10.34
N LEU A 156 8.23 0.88 -11.40
CA LEU A 156 8.19 1.85 -12.49
C LEU A 156 7.76 1.14 -13.76
N LEU A 157 6.97 1.82 -14.60
CA LEU A 157 6.45 1.32 -15.86
C LEU A 157 6.87 2.26 -16.97
N VAL A 158 7.59 1.72 -17.95
CA VAL A 158 8.05 2.42 -19.17
C VAL A 158 7.42 1.80 -20.41
N GLY A 159 7.40 2.53 -21.52
CA GLY A 159 6.82 2.07 -22.78
C GLY A 159 5.29 2.12 -22.82
N HIS A 160 4.66 2.86 -21.90
CA HIS A 160 3.20 3.08 -21.98
C HIS A 160 2.84 3.88 -23.23
N PRO A 161 1.72 3.56 -23.93
CA PRO A 161 1.28 4.30 -25.11
C PRO A 161 1.20 5.80 -24.86
N GLY A 162 1.94 6.57 -25.68
CA GLY A 162 2.03 8.03 -25.60
C GLY A 162 3.10 8.54 -24.65
N GLU A 163 3.98 7.70 -24.12
CA GLU A 163 5.20 8.11 -23.46
C GLU A 163 6.15 8.75 -24.49
N THR A 164 6.70 9.89 -24.13
CA THR A 164 7.72 10.59 -24.95
C THR A 164 9.10 10.34 -24.35
N GLU A 165 10.15 10.63 -25.12
CA GLU A 165 11.54 10.58 -24.63
C GLU A 165 11.76 11.55 -23.46
N GLU A 166 11.09 12.70 -23.47
CA GLU A 166 11.11 13.68 -22.38
C GLU A 166 10.48 13.08 -21.09
N ASP A 167 9.34 12.38 -21.21
CA ASP A 167 8.72 11.70 -20.07
C ASP A 167 9.65 10.66 -19.47
N PHE A 168 10.31 9.87 -20.32
CA PHE A 168 11.27 8.86 -19.88
C PHE A 168 12.51 9.49 -19.22
N ASN A 169 13.05 10.57 -19.78
CA ASN A 169 14.18 11.27 -19.19
C ASN A 169 13.84 11.82 -17.79
N GLN A 170 12.65 12.40 -17.61
CA GLN A 170 12.16 12.81 -16.30
C GLN A 170 12.06 11.64 -15.28
N LEU A 171 11.80 10.44 -15.75
CA LEU A 171 11.75 9.25 -14.89
C LEU A 171 13.16 8.80 -14.46
N CYS A 172 14.17 9.07 -15.28
CA CYS A 172 15.56 8.71 -15.01
C CYS A 172 16.27 9.67 -14.02
N GLU A 173 15.77 10.90 -13.85
CA GLU A 173 16.27 11.90 -12.89
C GLU A 173 15.93 11.54 -11.43
#